data_4763b388233d2c669861c26f56cd23d8
#
_entry.id   4763b388233d2c669861c26f56cd23d8
#
_cell.length_a   1.000
_cell.length_b   1.000
_cell.length_c   1.000
_cell.angle_alpha   90.00
_cell.angle_beta   90.00
_cell.angle_gamma   90.00
#
_symmetry.space_group_name_H-M   'P 1'
#
loop_
_entity.id
_entity.type
_entity.pdbx_description
1 polymer ?
#
loop_
_entity_poly.entity_id
_entity_poly.type
_entity_poly.pdbx_seq_one_letter_code
_entity_poly.pdbx_strand_id
1 'polypeptide(L)'
;PAEQSKPKKAEPEKPKPKSLEKPKPVKKLKEPKAEKGEPALQKASESAEAKAASQAAAEQVAKRKSITAMLVSLVEKHKRYPKAARRAGMEGVVLVEFTVDSSGKVTGASVIKKSGNGPLDSASQELSNRIIGTAFNVPNAGMKIQVPIRYSLD
;
A
#
# COMPACT_ATOMS: atom_id res chain seq x y z
N PRO A 1 48.90 7.20 -41.80
CA PRO A 1 49.29 7.08 -40.40
C PRO A 1 48.07 7.40 -39.51
N ALA A 2 47.73 6.40 -38.78
CA ALA A 2 46.66 6.45 -37.81
C ALA A 2 47.25 7.01 -36.51
N GLU A 3 46.59 7.99 -35.91
CA GLU A 3 46.91 8.44 -34.56
C GLU A 3 45.75 8.16 -33.63
N GLN A 4 46.04 7.26 -32.73
CA GLN A 4 45.17 6.82 -31.64
C GLN A 4 45.09 7.92 -30.58
N SER A 5 43.91 8.34 -30.24
CA SER A 5 43.65 9.01 -28.98
C SER A 5 42.64 8.24 -28.14
N LYS A 6 43.16 7.59 -27.11
CA LYS A 6 42.41 6.93 -26.04
C LYS A 6 41.60 7.96 -25.24
N PRO A 7 40.34 7.73 -24.98
CA PRO A 7 39.66 8.51 -23.95
C PRO A 7 40.00 7.96 -22.55
N LYS A 8 40.37 8.86 -21.73
CA LYS A 8 40.76 8.76 -20.34
C LYS A 8 39.59 8.25 -19.50
N LYS A 9 39.83 7.18 -18.80
CA LYS A 9 39.00 6.59 -17.75
C LYS A 9 38.72 7.61 -16.65
N ALA A 10 37.50 8.07 -16.54
CA ALA A 10 37.04 8.81 -15.37
C ALA A 10 36.49 7.81 -14.35
N GLU A 11 37.19 7.75 -13.25
CA GLU A 11 36.84 7.01 -12.03
C GLU A 11 35.70 7.76 -11.30
N PRO A 12 34.61 7.14 -10.92
CA PRO A 12 33.63 7.82 -10.07
C PRO A 12 34.10 7.78 -8.62
N GLU A 13 34.36 8.96 -8.09
CA GLU A 13 34.60 9.20 -6.67
C GLU A 13 33.41 8.73 -5.83
N LYS A 14 33.72 7.88 -4.86
CA LYS A 14 32.81 7.47 -3.79
C LYS A 14 32.50 8.66 -2.88
N PRO A 15 31.26 9.00 -2.62
CA PRO A 15 30.95 9.91 -1.52
C PRO A 15 31.12 9.16 -0.18
N LYS A 16 31.99 9.70 0.66
CA LYS A 16 32.21 9.29 2.04
C LYS A 16 30.93 9.52 2.87
N PRO A 17 30.55 8.60 3.76
CA PRO A 17 29.47 8.84 4.71
C PRO A 17 29.96 9.81 5.80
N LYS A 18 29.27 10.95 5.91
CA LYS A 18 29.41 11.82 7.05
C LYS A 18 28.62 11.30 8.24
N SER A 19 29.35 10.90 9.23
CA SER A 19 29.22 11.10 10.66
C SER A 19 27.81 11.21 11.25
N LEU A 20 27.52 10.20 12.03
CA LEU A 20 26.54 10.16 13.13
C LEU A 20 26.60 11.41 14.01
N GLU A 21 25.55 12.15 14.06
CA GLU A 21 25.30 13.11 15.13
C GLU A 21 24.19 12.53 16.04
N LYS A 22 24.58 12.28 17.27
CA LYS A 22 23.75 11.77 18.35
C LYS A 22 22.71 12.82 18.76
N PRO A 23 21.43 12.49 18.94
CA PRO A 23 20.51 13.39 19.61
C PRO A 23 20.78 13.42 21.12
N LYS A 24 20.96 14.62 21.62
CA LYS A 24 21.06 14.93 23.06
C LYS A 24 19.73 14.71 23.77
N PRO A 25 19.74 14.32 25.06
CA PRO A 25 18.52 14.09 25.81
C PRO A 25 17.83 15.42 26.19
N VAL A 26 16.54 15.47 25.92
CA VAL A 26 15.70 16.59 26.34
C VAL A 26 15.26 16.40 27.77
N LYS A 27 15.50 17.42 28.56
CA LYS A 27 15.22 17.55 29.99
C LYS A 27 13.74 17.35 30.33
N LYS A 28 13.53 16.58 31.42
CA LYS A 28 12.32 16.60 32.26
C LYS A 28 11.87 18.04 32.54
N LEU A 29 10.61 18.35 32.27
CA LEU A 29 9.88 19.42 32.94
C LEU A 29 8.60 18.85 33.53
N LYS A 30 8.65 18.78 34.85
CA LYS A 30 7.72 19.12 35.93
C LYS A 30 6.22 19.15 35.56
N GLU A 31 5.50 18.28 36.27
CA GLU A 31 4.08 18.40 36.58
C GLU A 31 3.76 19.75 37.25
N PRO A 32 2.59 20.27 37.02
CA PRO A 32 1.87 21.03 37.99
C PRO A 32 0.58 20.34 38.42
N LYS A 33 0.55 20.14 39.69
CA LYS A 33 -0.40 19.89 40.72
C LYS A 33 -1.85 20.33 40.41
N ALA A 34 -2.74 19.43 40.82
CA ALA A 34 -4.18 19.57 40.82
C ALA A 34 -4.70 20.85 41.46
N GLU A 35 -5.74 21.42 40.82
CA GLU A 35 -6.74 22.15 41.58
C GLU A 35 -8.14 21.89 41.03
N LYS A 36 -9.07 21.65 41.96
CA LYS A 36 -10.45 21.27 41.86
C LYS A 36 -11.29 22.36 41.18
N GLY A 37 -12.18 21.96 40.30
CA GLY A 37 -13.27 22.79 39.84
C GLY A 37 -14.21 21.97 38.96
N GLU A 38 -15.22 21.35 39.57
CA GLU A 38 -16.40 20.91 38.86
C GLU A 38 -17.17 22.12 38.30
N PRO A 39 -17.80 21.98 37.09
CA PRO A 39 -19.18 21.54 37.13
C PRO A 39 -19.54 20.53 36.02
N ALA A 40 -20.26 19.54 36.45
CA ALA A 40 -21.04 18.64 35.66
C ALA A 40 -22.07 19.39 34.84
N LEU A 41 -21.89 19.44 33.49
CA LEU A 41 -22.97 19.73 32.50
C LEU A 41 -22.47 19.67 31.05
N GLN A 42 -21.58 18.72 30.68
CA GLN A 42 -21.20 18.47 29.28
C GLN A 42 -21.07 16.98 28.91
N LYS A 43 -21.79 16.10 29.60
CA LYS A 43 -21.70 14.64 29.33
C LYS A 43 -22.76 14.10 28.38
N ALA A 44 -23.57 14.92 27.74
CA ALA A 44 -24.63 14.43 26.86
C ALA A 44 -24.36 14.58 25.36
N SER A 45 -23.39 15.39 24.94
CA SER A 45 -23.08 15.60 23.52
C SER A 45 -21.91 14.75 22.99
N GLU A 46 -20.95 14.43 23.84
CA GLU A 46 -19.79 13.61 23.40
C GLU A 46 -20.12 12.13 23.14
N SER A 47 -21.18 11.59 23.75
CA SER A 47 -21.55 10.18 23.54
C SER A 47 -22.24 9.91 22.20
N ALA A 48 -22.89 10.90 21.61
CA ALA A 48 -23.54 10.77 20.32
C ALA A 48 -22.55 10.88 19.15
N GLU A 49 -21.59 11.80 19.23
CA GLU A 49 -20.54 11.96 18.22
C GLU A 49 -19.57 10.80 18.25
N ALA A 50 -19.19 10.29 19.42
CA ALA A 50 -18.35 9.12 19.55
C ALA A 50 -19.00 7.84 19.01
N LYS A 51 -20.31 7.68 19.19
CA LYS A 51 -21.09 6.58 18.59
C LYS A 51 -21.19 6.70 17.07
N ALA A 52 -21.45 7.89 16.55
CA ALA A 52 -21.54 8.14 15.11
C ALA A 52 -20.17 7.90 14.42
N ALA A 53 -19.08 8.37 15.01
CA ALA A 53 -17.73 8.12 14.51
C ALA A 53 -17.36 6.64 14.56
N SER A 54 -17.74 5.92 15.59
CA SER A 54 -17.53 4.48 15.75
C SER A 54 -18.31 3.67 14.72
N GLN A 55 -19.56 4.03 14.44
CA GLN A 55 -20.41 3.39 13.44
C GLN A 55 -19.89 3.64 12.02
N ALA A 56 -19.50 4.86 11.70
CA ALA A 56 -18.90 5.20 10.40
C ALA A 56 -17.58 4.45 10.16
N ALA A 57 -16.74 4.30 11.19
CA ALA A 57 -15.51 3.51 11.11
C ALA A 57 -15.80 2.02 10.89
N ALA A 58 -16.80 1.47 11.57
CA ALA A 58 -17.21 0.06 11.40
C ALA A 58 -17.78 -0.21 9.99
N GLU A 59 -18.57 0.70 9.43
CA GLU A 59 -19.06 0.61 8.06
C GLU A 59 -17.91 0.66 7.03
N GLN A 60 -16.96 1.55 7.22
CA GLN A 60 -15.78 1.64 6.36
C GLN A 60 -14.97 0.35 6.36
N VAL A 61 -14.78 -0.25 7.52
CA VAL A 61 -14.07 -1.54 7.67
C VAL A 61 -14.85 -2.66 6.98
N ALA A 62 -16.16 -2.72 7.14
CA ALA A 62 -17.01 -3.72 6.48
C ALA A 62 -16.98 -3.57 4.96
N LYS A 63 -17.10 -2.36 4.43
CA LYS A 63 -16.99 -2.05 3.00
C LYS A 63 -15.63 -2.46 2.46
N ARG A 64 -14.55 -2.11 3.17
CA ARG A 64 -13.18 -2.51 2.80
C ARG A 64 -13.04 -4.02 2.70
N LYS A 65 -13.52 -4.77 3.67
CA LYS A 65 -13.49 -6.24 3.66
C LYS A 65 -14.23 -6.83 2.46
N SER A 66 -15.42 -6.34 2.17
CA SER A 66 -16.23 -6.80 1.04
C SER A 66 -15.52 -6.55 -0.29
N ILE A 67 -15.02 -5.34 -0.51
CA ILE A 67 -14.30 -5.00 -1.75
C ILE A 67 -12.99 -5.78 -1.86
N THR A 68 -12.27 -5.96 -0.76
CA THR A 68 -11.04 -6.77 -0.75
C THR A 68 -11.33 -8.20 -1.15
N ALA A 69 -12.38 -8.82 -0.61
CA ALA A 69 -12.78 -10.19 -0.96
C ALA A 69 -13.16 -10.30 -2.45
N MET A 70 -13.92 -9.35 -2.97
CA MET A 70 -14.27 -9.30 -4.39
C MET A 70 -13.04 -9.11 -5.29
N LEU A 71 -12.12 -8.22 -4.92
CA LEU A 71 -10.86 -8.02 -5.63
C LEU A 71 -9.98 -9.27 -5.63
N VAL A 72 -9.84 -9.94 -4.49
CA VAL A 72 -9.08 -11.19 -4.38
C VAL A 72 -9.68 -12.26 -5.30
N SER A 73 -10.99 -12.47 -5.25
CA SER A 73 -11.68 -13.43 -6.13
C SER A 73 -11.50 -13.10 -7.61
N LEU A 74 -11.57 -11.81 -7.96
CA LEU A 74 -11.36 -11.36 -9.34
C LEU A 74 -9.91 -11.55 -9.81
N VAL A 75 -8.96 -11.25 -8.94
CA VAL A 75 -7.54 -11.48 -9.15
C VAL A 75 -7.27 -12.97 -9.38
N GLU A 76 -7.78 -13.84 -8.54
CA GLU A 76 -7.61 -15.29 -8.70
C GLU A 76 -8.25 -15.85 -9.97
N LYS A 77 -9.42 -15.35 -10.32
CA LYS A 77 -10.12 -15.74 -11.56
C LYS A 77 -9.35 -15.36 -12.82
N HIS A 78 -8.69 -14.21 -12.83
CA HIS A 78 -7.95 -13.69 -13.98
C HIS A 78 -6.45 -13.93 -13.89
N LYS A 79 -5.96 -14.45 -12.77
CA LYS A 79 -4.55 -14.76 -12.54
C LYS A 79 -4.08 -15.80 -13.56
N ARG A 80 -3.09 -15.42 -14.36
CA ARG A 80 -2.39 -16.34 -15.26
C ARG A 80 -0.95 -16.49 -14.81
N TYR A 81 -0.53 -17.73 -14.63
CA TYR A 81 0.86 -18.00 -14.36
C TYR A 81 1.65 -17.99 -15.67
N PRO A 82 2.64 -17.10 -15.82
CA PRO A 82 3.44 -17.02 -17.04
C PRO A 82 4.17 -18.35 -17.30
N LYS A 83 4.14 -18.83 -18.54
CA LYS A 83 4.81 -20.09 -18.90
C LYS A 83 6.32 -20.05 -18.63
N ALA A 84 6.94 -18.88 -18.81
CA ALA A 84 8.36 -18.67 -18.50
C ALA A 84 8.64 -18.83 -17.00
N ALA A 85 7.83 -18.21 -16.15
CA ALA A 85 7.98 -18.32 -14.71
C ALA A 85 7.73 -19.75 -14.21
N ARG A 86 6.74 -20.43 -14.80
CA ARG A 86 6.42 -21.83 -14.48
C ARG A 86 7.54 -22.80 -14.85
N ARG A 87 8.17 -22.62 -16.02
CA ARG A 87 9.31 -23.42 -16.45
C ARG A 87 10.55 -23.21 -15.61
N ALA A 88 10.73 -22.00 -15.12
CA ALA A 88 11.87 -21.63 -14.29
C ALA A 88 11.63 -21.86 -12.77
N GLY A 89 10.48 -22.41 -12.38
CA GLY A 89 10.15 -22.63 -10.97
C GLY A 89 10.08 -21.36 -10.12
N MET A 90 9.69 -20.24 -10.73
CA MET A 90 9.69 -18.92 -10.06
C MET A 90 8.40 -18.75 -9.27
N GLU A 91 8.49 -18.62 -7.97
CA GLU A 91 7.38 -18.30 -7.08
C GLU A 91 7.55 -16.91 -6.46
N GLY A 92 6.48 -16.33 -5.97
CA GLY A 92 6.56 -15.04 -5.29
C GLY A 92 5.21 -14.41 -4.99
N VAL A 93 5.26 -13.30 -4.26
CA VAL A 93 4.09 -12.49 -3.92
C VAL A 93 4.30 -11.08 -4.42
N VAL A 94 3.35 -10.59 -5.21
CA VAL A 94 3.31 -9.21 -5.69
C VAL A 94 2.21 -8.48 -4.92
N LEU A 95 2.52 -7.32 -4.34
CA LEU A 95 1.52 -6.49 -3.68
C LEU A 95 1.05 -5.40 -4.64
N VAL A 96 -0.22 -5.41 -4.96
CA VAL A 96 -0.86 -4.43 -5.85
C VAL A 96 -1.86 -3.60 -5.06
N GLU A 97 -1.79 -2.29 -5.23
CA GLU A 97 -2.78 -1.35 -4.69
C GLU A 97 -3.79 -1.03 -5.78
N PHE A 98 -5.05 -1.27 -5.50
CA PHE A 98 -6.18 -0.88 -6.35
C PHE A 98 -6.84 0.37 -5.79
N THR A 99 -7.11 1.34 -6.65
CA THR A 99 -7.88 2.53 -6.32
C THR A 99 -9.32 2.32 -6.77
N VAL A 100 -10.24 2.38 -5.82
CA VAL A 100 -11.68 2.27 -6.05
C VAL A 100 -12.31 3.62 -5.81
N ASP A 101 -13.14 4.09 -6.71
CA ASP A 101 -13.84 5.37 -6.59
C ASP A 101 -15.10 5.27 -5.70
N SER A 102 -15.77 6.38 -5.51
CA SER A 102 -17.01 6.44 -4.74
C SER A 102 -18.16 5.64 -5.33
N SER A 103 -18.13 5.36 -6.61
CA SER A 103 -19.11 4.51 -7.29
C SER A 103 -18.85 3.01 -7.17
N GLY A 104 -17.74 2.64 -6.56
CA GLY A 104 -17.29 1.25 -6.44
C GLY A 104 -16.55 0.72 -7.68
N LYS A 105 -16.11 1.61 -8.57
CA LYS A 105 -15.38 1.23 -9.78
C LYS A 105 -13.88 1.29 -9.55
N VAL A 106 -13.16 0.30 -10.03
CA VAL A 106 -11.69 0.31 -10.02
C VAL A 106 -11.18 1.28 -11.09
N THR A 107 -10.59 2.38 -10.66
CA THR A 107 -10.07 3.43 -11.53
C THR A 107 -8.57 3.35 -11.77
N GLY A 108 -7.86 2.67 -10.88
CA GLY A 108 -6.42 2.52 -11.02
C GLY A 108 -5.86 1.31 -10.28
N ALA A 109 -4.68 0.90 -10.70
CA ALA A 109 -3.92 -0.15 -10.04
C ALA A 109 -2.42 0.17 -10.12
N SER A 110 -1.71 -0.07 -9.04
CA SER A 110 -0.28 0.20 -8.93
C SER A 110 0.44 -0.92 -8.19
N VAL A 111 1.57 -1.37 -8.71
CA VAL A 111 2.39 -2.38 -8.02
C VAL A 111 3.23 -1.69 -6.95
N ILE A 112 2.96 -1.97 -5.68
CA ILE A 112 3.69 -1.40 -4.54
C ILE A 112 4.92 -2.22 -4.22
N LYS A 113 4.79 -3.55 -4.23
CA LYS A 113 5.90 -4.45 -3.94
C LYS A 113 6.00 -5.51 -5.03
N LYS A 114 7.16 -5.58 -5.66
CA LYS A 114 7.50 -6.56 -6.66
C LYS A 114 7.92 -7.89 -6.02
N SER A 115 7.70 -9.00 -6.73
CA SER A 115 8.18 -10.32 -6.29
C SER A 115 9.70 -10.50 -6.44
N GLY A 116 10.34 -9.65 -7.23
CA GLY A 116 11.74 -9.80 -7.64
C GLY A 116 11.91 -10.64 -8.91
N ASN A 117 10.83 -11.20 -9.45
CA ASN A 117 10.82 -12.01 -10.65
C ASN A 117 10.10 -11.27 -11.78
N GLY A 118 10.83 -10.77 -12.77
CA GLY A 118 10.29 -9.97 -13.86
C GLY A 118 9.04 -10.55 -14.55
N PRO A 119 9.01 -11.84 -14.91
CA PRO A 119 7.83 -12.47 -15.51
C PRO A 119 6.57 -12.44 -14.61
N LEU A 120 6.73 -12.60 -13.30
CA LEU A 120 5.61 -12.53 -12.34
C LEU A 120 5.12 -11.10 -12.14
N ASP A 121 6.04 -10.16 -12.09
CA ASP A 121 5.73 -8.73 -11.94
C ASP A 121 4.99 -8.20 -13.18
N SER A 122 5.44 -8.57 -14.38
CA SER A 122 4.76 -8.23 -15.63
C SER A 122 3.35 -8.83 -15.71
N ALA A 123 3.19 -10.09 -15.34
CA ALA A 123 1.90 -10.76 -15.30
C ALA A 123 0.93 -10.10 -14.29
N SER A 124 1.45 -9.64 -13.15
CA SER A 124 0.66 -8.92 -12.15
C SER A 124 0.21 -7.55 -12.64
N GLN A 125 1.05 -6.86 -13.39
CA GLN A 125 0.71 -5.57 -13.98
C GLN A 125 -0.34 -5.72 -15.08
N GLU A 126 -0.20 -6.73 -15.94
CA GLU A 126 -1.18 -7.06 -16.97
C GLU A 126 -2.54 -7.44 -16.39
N LEU A 127 -2.52 -8.25 -15.33
CA LEU A 127 -3.70 -8.61 -14.56
C LEU A 127 -4.38 -7.37 -13.96
N SER A 128 -3.61 -6.49 -13.36
CA SER A 128 -4.10 -5.24 -12.77
C SER A 128 -4.79 -4.36 -13.81
N ASN A 129 -4.22 -4.23 -15.00
CA ASN A 129 -4.82 -3.48 -16.10
C ASN A 129 -6.17 -4.06 -16.56
N ARG A 130 -6.33 -5.38 -16.49
CA ARG A 130 -7.61 -6.04 -16.84
C ARG A 130 -8.70 -5.81 -15.80
N ILE A 131 -8.32 -5.61 -14.54
CA ILE A 131 -9.25 -5.35 -13.42
C ILE A 131 -9.70 -3.88 -13.41
N ILE A 132 -8.90 -2.96 -13.93
CA ILE A 132 -9.28 -1.56 -14.07
C ILE A 132 -10.54 -1.47 -14.94
N GLY A 133 -11.51 -0.69 -14.49
CA GLY A 133 -12.81 -0.55 -15.14
C GLY A 133 -13.89 -1.48 -14.61
N THR A 134 -13.54 -2.48 -13.81
CA THR A 134 -14.53 -3.34 -13.14
C THR A 134 -15.26 -2.56 -12.05
N ALA A 135 -16.59 -2.63 -12.05
CA ALA A 135 -17.41 -2.00 -11.03
C ALA A 135 -17.89 -3.04 -10.02
N PHE A 136 -17.75 -2.70 -8.75
CA PHE A 136 -18.34 -3.43 -7.62
C PHE A 136 -19.58 -2.66 -7.17
N ASN A 137 -20.65 -3.36 -6.88
CA ASN A 137 -21.88 -2.73 -6.40
C ASN A 137 -21.78 -2.35 -4.92
N VAL A 138 -20.80 -1.52 -4.58
CA VAL A 138 -20.58 -1.02 -3.23
C VAL A 138 -20.53 0.51 -3.27
N PRO A 139 -21.60 1.19 -2.86
CA PRO A 139 -21.64 2.65 -2.85
C PRO A 139 -20.69 3.24 -1.79
N ASN A 140 -20.17 4.42 -2.08
CA ASN A 140 -19.25 5.17 -1.21
C ASN A 140 -17.98 4.40 -0.86
N ALA A 141 -17.40 3.72 -1.87
CA ALA A 141 -16.23 2.87 -1.70
C ALA A 141 -14.90 3.59 -1.86
N GLY A 142 -14.89 4.90 -2.17
CA GLY A 142 -13.67 5.69 -2.45
C GLY A 142 -12.49 5.40 -1.54
N MET A 143 -11.71 4.36 -1.87
CA MET A 143 -10.59 3.90 -1.05
C MET A 143 -9.52 3.20 -1.87
N LYS A 144 -8.32 3.13 -1.29
CA LYS A 144 -7.22 2.32 -1.82
C LYS A 144 -7.12 1.00 -1.07
N ILE A 145 -7.02 -0.09 -1.81
CA ILE A 145 -7.00 -1.44 -1.27
C ILE A 145 -5.77 -2.18 -1.80
N GLN A 146 -4.98 -2.71 -0.89
CA GLN A 146 -3.81 -3.51 -1.21
C GLN A 146 -4.19 -4.99 -1.24
N VAL A 147 -3.89 -5.64 -2.35
CA VAL A 147 -4.16 -7.07 -2.57
C VAL A 147 -2.86 -7.80 -2.86
N PRO A 148 -2.48 -8.79 -2.07
CA PRO A 148 -1.34 -9.64 -2.35
C PRO A 148 -1.71 -10.69 -3.41
N ILE A 149 -0.99 -10.68 -4.53
CA ILE A 149 -1.11 -11.68 -5.60
C ILE A 149 -0.03 -12.72 -5.37
N ARG A 150 -0.42 -13.90 -4.95
CA ARG A 150 0.50 -15.00 -4.70
C ARG A 150 0.60 -15.89 -5.95
N TYR A 151 1.82 -16.13 -6.38
CA TYR A 151 2.18 -17.12 -7.39
C TYR A 151 2.92 -18.25 -6.72
N SER A 152 2.30 -19.45 -6.70
CA SER A 152 2.89 -20.68 -6.22
C SER A 152 2.71 -21.76 -7.28
N LEU A 153 3.65 -22.68 -7.34
CA LEU A 153 3.57 -23.89 -8.16
C LEU A 153 3.06 -25.03 -7.26
N ASP A 154 1.95 -25.63 -7.67
CA ASP A 154 1.47 -26.90 -7.11
C ASP A 154 2.20 -28.08 -7.76
#